data_d7c38628bba05e9ec4f7354f083503c7
#
_entry.id   d7c38628bba05e9ec4f7354f083503c7
#
_cell.length_a   1.000
_cell.length_b   1.000
_cell.length_c   1.000
_cell.angle_alpha   90.00
_cell.angle_beta   90.00
_cell.angle_gamma   90.00
#
_symmetry.space_group_name_H-M   'P 1'
#
loop_
_entity.id
_entity.type
_entity.pdbx_description
1 polymer ?
#
loop_
_entity_poly.entity_id
_entity_poly.type
_entity_poly.pdbx_seq_one_letter_code
_entity_poly.pdbx_strand_id
1 'polypeptide(L)'
;FKTVSTNPCGEIPLCPYDSCRLLAINLYSYVENPFTKHATFNWDLFKQHIAYAQRIMDDIIDLELEKIDTILDKLNKDPETEDVKHTEINLWNKIRNMAILGRRTGVGITAEGDMLAALGLRYGSDEGIAFAVDIHKTVALEAYRASVHLAKDRGAFEIFDAQREKNNP
;
A
#
# COMPACT_ATOMS: atom_id res chain seq x y z
N PHE A 1 -18.28 5.74 -2.29
CA PHE A 1 -17.03 6.43 -1.96
C PHE A 1 -16.93 7.69 -2.80
N LYS A 2 -16.98 8.84 -2.17
CA LYS A 2 -16.79 10.11 -2.88
C LYS A 2 -15.36 10.59 -2.59
N THR A 3 -14.50 10.54 -3.58
CA THR A 3 -13.17 11.16 -3.54
C THR A 3 -13.30 12.67 -3.37
N VAL A 4 -12.57 13.24 -2.43
CA VAL A 4 -12.57 14.68 -2.14
C VAL A 4 -11.21 15.33 -2.30
N SER A 5 -10.13 14.54 -2.21
CA SER A 5 -8.74 15.00 -2.39
C SER A 5 -7.84 13.86 -2.85
N THR A 6 -6.56 14.13 -2.94
CA THR A 6 -5.52 13.11 -3.06
C THR A 6 -4.61 13.19 -1.83
N ASN A 7 -3.74 12.20 -1.65
CA ASN A 7 -2.60 12.32 -0.75
C ASN A 7 -1.60 13.39 -1.26
N PRO A 8 -0.58 13.82 -0.49
CA PRO A 8 0.31 14.94 -0.84
C PRO A 8 1.01 14.81 -2.19
N CYS A 9 1.38 13.60 -2.60
CA CYS A 9 2.06 13.34 -3.88
C CYS A 9 1.10 13.09 -5.06
N GLY A 10 -0.21 13.01 -4.81
CA GLY A 10 -1.24 12.87 -5.85
C GLY A 10 -1.44 11.48 -6.40
N GLU A 11 -0.76 10.46 -5.85
CA GLU A 11 -0.80 9.09 -6.35
C GLU A 11 -2.06 8.32 -5.97
N ILE A 12 -2.79 8.76 -4.92
CA ILE A 12 -3.97 8.06 -4.41
C ILE A 12 -5.14 9.02 -4.21
N PRO A 13 -6.30 8.77 -4.84
CA PRO A 13 -7.53 9.49 -4.53
C PRO A 13 -8.08 9.03 -3.18
N LEU A 14 -8.42 9.98 -2.31
CA LEU A 14 -8.87 9.75 -0.95
C LEU A 14 -10.30 10.25 -0.72
N CYS A 15 -11.03 9.52 0.11
CA CYS A 15 -12.31 9.93 0.68
C CYS A 15 -12.10 10.74 1.98
N PRO A 16 -13.13 11.42 2.51
CA PRO A 16 -13.01 12.07 3.81
C PRO A 16 -12.57 11.09 4.90
N TYR A 17 -11.64 11.50 5.76
CA TYR A 17 -11.11 10.72 6.89
C TYR A 17 -10.33 9.46 6.49
N ASP A 18 -9.99 9.34 5.22
CA ASP A 18 -9.24 8.21 4.67
C ASP A 18 -7.73 8.47 4.73
N SER A 19 -6.95 7.39 4.70
CA SER A 19 -5.50 7.44 4.62
C SER A 19 -4.96 6.27 3.80
N CYS A 20 -3.73 6.40 3.31
CA CYS A 20 -3.03 5.31 2.65
C CYS A 20 -1.75 4.98 3.41
N ARG A 21 -1.54 3.70 3.69
CA ARG A 21 -0.32 3.17 4.28
C ARG A 21 0.60 2.80 3.14
N LEU A 22 1.83 3.30 3.19
CA LEU A 22 2.81 3.14 2.12
C LEU A 22 3.96 2.23 2.56
N LEU A 23 4.36 1.33 1.65
CA LEU A 23 5.54 0.50 1.77
C LEU A 23 6.30 0.54 0.45
N ALA A 24 7.60 0.81 0.49
CA ALA A 24 8.45 0.80 -0.70
C ALA A 24 9.43 -0.38 -0.66
N ILE A 25 9.40 -1.20 -1.70
CA ILE A 25 10.31 -2.32 -1.89
C ILE A 25 11.58 -1.80 -2.57
N ASN A 26 12.74 -2.05 -1.97
CA ASN A 26 14.03 -1.66 -2.53
C ASN A 26 14.45 -2.61 -3.65
N LEU A 27 14.37 -2.17 -4.90
CA LEU A 27 14.66 -2.99 -6.09
C LEU A 27 16.12 -3.43 -6.18
N TYR A 28 17.06 -2.61 -5.72
CA TYR A 28 18.49 -2.97 -5.72
C TYR A 28 18.77 -4.26 -4.94
N SER A 29 17.98 -4.54 -3.90
CA SER A 29 18.15 -5.74 -3.06
C SER A 29 17.93 -7.07 -3.79
N TYR A 30 17.38 -7.04 -5.00
CA TYR A 30 17.13 -8.22 -5.83
C TYR A 30 18.17 -8.41 -6.95
N VAL A 31 19.16 -7.52 -7.03
CA VAL A 31 20.23 -7.67 -8.03
C VAL A 31 21.31 -8.61 -7.49
N GLU A 32 21.53 -9.69 -8.19
CA GLU A 32 22.61 -10.64 -7.94
C GLU A 32 23.83 -10.27 -8.78
N ASN A 33 25.05 -10.42 -8.23
CA ASN A 33 26.30 -10.05 -8.88
C ASN A 33 26.31 -8.61 -9.45
N PRO A 34 25.90 -7.59 -8.65
CA PRO A 34 25.74 -6.23 -9.14
C PRO A 34 27.03 -5.66 -9.75
N PHE A 35 26.90 -4.81 -10.76
CA PHE A 35 27.99 -4.13 -11.49
C PHE A 35 28.95 -5.08 -12.20
N THR A 36 28.53 -6.30 -12.53
CA THR A 36 29.31 -7.27 -13.31
C THR A 36 28.57 -7.67 -14.58
N LYS A 37 29.29 -8.29 -15.53
CA LYS A 37 28.68 -8.88 -16.74
C LYS A 37 27.72 -10.06 -16.46
N HIS A 38 27.69 -10.53 -15.22
CA HIS A 38 26.81 -11.61 -14.74
C HIS A 38 25.70 -11.10 -13.83
N ALA A 39 25.46 -9.79 -13.82
CA ALA A 39 24.38 -9.20 -13.04
C ALA A 39 23.03 -9.72 -13.52
N THR A 40 22.22 -10.20 -12.59
CA THR A 40 20.86 -10.73 -12.83
C THR A 40 19.89 -10.21 -11.80
N PHE A 41 18.61 -10.24 -12.10
CA PHE A 41 17.55 -9.85 -11.18
C PHE A 41 16.80 -11.08 -10.67
N ASN A 42 16.68 -11.23 -9.37
CA ASN A 42 15.98 -12.36 -8.73
C ASN A 42 14.47 -12.16 -8.72
N TRP A 43 13.82 -12.52 -9.83
CA TRP A 43 12.38 -12.35 -10.03
C TRP A 43 11.53 -13.16 -9.05
N ASP A 44 11.97 -14.37 -8.69
CA ASP A 44 11.17 -15.24 -7.83
C ASP A 44 11.12 -14.71 -6.40
N LEU A 45 12.26 -14.27 -5.86
CA LEU A 45 12.32 -13.62 -4.56
C LEU A 45 11.54 -12.29 -4.57
N PHE A 46 11.63 -11.53 -5.66
CA PHE A 46 10.91 -10.27 -5.81
C PHE A 46 9.39 -10.48 -5.75
N LYS A 47 8.84 -11.43 -6.52
CA LYS A 47 7.41 -11.77 -6.51
C LYS A 47 6.94 -12.21 -5.13
N GLN A 48 7.73 -13.04 -4.45
CA GLN A 48 7.42 -13.50 -3.10
C GLN A 48 7.36 -12.32 -2.11
N HIS A 49 8.31 -11.41 -2.19
CA HIS A 49 8.35 -10.24 -1.30
C HIS A 49 7.24 -9.23 -1.58
N ILE A 50 6.77 -9.09 -2.83
CA ILE A 50 5.58 -8.28 -3.14
C ILE A 50 4.35 -8.85 -2.41
N ALA A 51 4.17 -10.17 -2.44
CA ALA A 51 3.04 -10.81 -1.74
C ALA A 51 3.13 -10.61 -0.22
N TYR A 52 4.32 -10.70 0.37
CA TYR A 52 4.53 -10.39 1.78
C TYR A 52 4.29 -8.91 2.09
N ALA A 53 4.76 -8.00 1.23
CA ALA A 53 4.53 -6.58 1.39
C ALA A 53 3.03 -6.25 1.43
N GLN A 54 2.24 -6.83 0.52
CA GLN A 54 0.79 -6.64 0.51
C GLN A 54 0.14 -7.18 1.80
N ARG A 55 0.60 -8.33 2.31
CA ARG A 55 0.12 -8.88 3.59
C ARG A 55 0.47 -7.99 4.77
N ILE A 56 1.73 -7.53 4.85
CA ILE A 56 2.20 -6.64 5.91
C ILE A 56 1.39 -5.34 5.90
N MET A 57 1.09 -4.80 4.73
CA MET A 57 0.29 -3.57 4.62
C MET A 57 -1.13 -3.76 5.15
N ASP A 58 -1.75 -4.92 4.93
CA ASP A 58 -3.05 -5.24 5.49
C ASP A 58 -2.99 -5.43 7.02
N ASP A 59 -1.95 -6.08 7.53
CA ASP A 59 -1.72 -6.26 8.98
C ASP A 59 -1.46 -4.89 9.69
N ILE A 60 -0.80 -3.94 9.02
CA ILE A 60 -0.61 -2.58 9.56
C ILE A 60 -1.95 -1.87 9.78
N ILE A 61 -2.95 -2.12 8.95
CA ILE A 61 -4.30 -1.56 9.17
C ILE A 61 -4.92 -2.10 10.45
N ASP A 62 -4.75 -3.38 10.74
CA ASP A 62 -5.24 -3.97 11.99
C ASP A 62 -4.54 -3.35 13.21
N LEU A 63 -3.22 -3.18 13.17
CA LEU A 63 -2.46 -2.48 14.21
C LEU A 63 -2.89 -1.00 14.39
N GLU A 64 -3.22 -0.32 13.30
CA GLU A 64 -3.76 1.04 13.35
C GLU A 64 -5.12 1.08 14.04
N LEU A 65 -6.00 0.13 13.74
CA LEU A 65 -7.31 0.01 14.39
C LEU A 65 -7.17 -0.23 15.89
N GLU A 66 -6.29 -1.12 16.33
CA GLU A 66 -5.97 -1.33 17.75
C GLU A 66 -5.47 -0.04 18.42
N LYS A 67 -4.63 0.74 17.71
CA LYS A 67 -4.13 2.01 18.21
C LYS A 67 -5.23 3.06 18.31
N ILE A 68 -6.14 3.13 17.34
CA ILE A 68 -7.29 4.04 17.38
C ILE A 68 -8.21 3.67 18.57
N ASP A 69 -8.46 2.40 18.81
CA ASP A 69 -9.25 1.95 19.98
C ASP A 69 -8.59 2.38 21.30
N THR A 70 -7.26 2.29 21.39
CA THR A 70 -6.50 2.81 22.54
C THR A 70 -6.65 4.34 22.72
N ILE A 71 -6.68 5.09 21.61
CA ILE A 71 -6.88 6.55 21.63
C ILE A 71 -8.30 6.87 22.11
N LEU A 72 -9.31 6.17 21.60
CA LEU A 72 -10.70 6.36 22.01
C LEU A 72 -10.88 6.06 23.50
N ASP A 73 -10.28 5.02 24.02
CA ASP A 73 -10.29 4.68 25.44
C ASP A 73 -9.63 5.76 26.30
N LYS A 74 -8.55 6.35 25.83
CA LYS A 74 -7.89 7.48 26.48
C LYS A 74 -8.81 8.71 26.51
N LEU A 75 -9.38 9.07 25.38
CA LEU A 75 -10.26 10.24 25.26
C LEU A 75 -11.47 10.17 26.21
N ASN A 76 -12.05 8.99 26.38
CA ASN A 76 -13.14 8.78 27.32
C ASN A 76 -12.75 9.04 28.79
N LYS A 77 -11.47 8.93 29.12
CA LYS A 77 -10.92 9.12 30.48
C LYS A 77 -10.22 10.46 30.67
N ASP A 78 -10.09 11.25 29.61
CA ASP A 78 -9.41 12.54 29.63
C ASP A 78 -10.18 13.56 30.45
N PRO A 79 -9.53 14.46 31.24
CA PRO A 79 -10.19 15.51 32.02
C PRO A 79 -10.69 16.71 31.22
N GLU A 80 -10.53 16.69 29.89
CA GLU A 80 -11.01 17.73 28.97
C GLU A 80 -12.52 17.97 29.06
N THR A 81 -12.97 19.13 28.58
CA THR A 81 -14.39 19.46 28.52
C THR A 81 -15.15 18.52 27.58
N GLU A 82 -16.44 18.29 27.85
CA GLU A 82 -17.26 17.37 27.08
C GLU A 82 -17.34 17.75 25.59
N ASP A 83 -17.35 19.04 25.25
CA ASP A 83 -17.37 19.52 23.87
C ASP A 83 -16.09 19.13 23.10
N VAL A 84 -14.92 19.25 23.75
CA VAL A 84 -13.63 18.84 23.18
C VAL A 84 -13.62 17.34 23.00
N LYS A 85 -13.92 16.56 24.04
CA LYS A 85 -14.01 15.09 23.98
C LYS A 85 -14.93 14.62 22.85
N HIS A 86 -16.14 15.16 22.76
CA HIS A 86 -17.11 14.78 21.74
C HIS A 86 -16.58 15.03 20.33
N THR A 87 -15.90 16.17 20.12
CA THR A 87 -15.29 16.50 18.83
C THR A 87 -14.20 15.52 18.44
N GLU A 88 -13.29 15.21 19.36
CA GLU A 88 -12.18 14.28 19.12
C GLU A 88 -12.67 12.83 18.93
N ILE A 89 -13.56 12.35 19.79
CA ILE A 89 -14.14 11.00 19.68
C ILE A 89 -14.87 10.85 18.34
N ASN A 90 -15.63 11.85 17.92
CA ASN A 90 -16.31 11.83 16.62
C ASN A 90 -15.32 11.76 15.45
N LEU A 91 -14.21 12.52 15.51
CA LEU A 91 -13.15 12.49 14.51
C LEU A 91 -12.52 11.10 14.41
N TRP A 92 -12.08 10.54 15.55
CA TRP A 92 -11.41 9.25 15.57
C TRP A 92 -12.33 8.09 15.15
N ASN A 93 -13.61 8.14 15.49
CA ASN A 93 -14.59 7.16 15.00
C ASN A 93 -14.78 7.24 13.48
N LYS A 94 -14.74 8.43 12.87
CA LYS A 94 -14.79 8.58 11.41
C LYS A 94 -13.55 7.99 10.73
N ILE A 95 -12.35 8.26 11.27
CA ILE A 95 -11.09 7.70 10.78
C ILE A 95 -11.12 6.16 10.90
N ARG A 96 -11.51 5.64 12.06
CA ARG A 96 -11.65 4.20 12.31
C ARG A 96 -12.59 3.54 11.29
N ASN A 97 -13.75 4.12 11.09
CA ASN A 97 -14.74 3.58 10.15
C ASN A 97 -14.20 3.55 8.72
N MET A 98 -13.51 4.58 8.27
CA MET A 98 -12.90 4.59 6.94
C MET A 98 -11.76 3.59 6.79
N ALA A 99 -10.95 3.37 7.83
CA ALA A 99 -9.91 2.35 7.83
C ALA A 99 -10.50 0.94 7.66
N ILE A 100 -11.61 0.62 8.35
CA ILE A 100 -12.32 -0.66 8.23
C ILE A 100 -12.91 -0.82 6.83
N LEU A 101 -13.68 0.18 6.38
CA LEU A 101 -14.41 0.11 5.12
C LEU A 101 -13.50 -0.05 3.90
N GLY A 102 -12.39 0.69 3.86
CA GLY A 102 -11.58 0.80 2.66
C GLY A 102 -10.32 -0.06 2.66
N ARG A 103 -9.72 -0.32 3.82
CA ARG A 103 -8.45 -1.05 3.99
C ARG A 103 -7.39 -0.69 2.93
N ARG A 104 -7.15 0.61 2.73
CA ARG A 104 -6.25 1.10 1.68
C ARG A 104 -4.80 0.79 1.99
N THR A 105 -4.13 0.22 1.01
CA THR A 105 -2.70 -0.12 1.03
C THR A 105 -2.00 0.47 -0.19
N GLY A 106 -0.73 0.84 -0.04
CA GLY A 106 0.11 1.34 -1.12
C GLY A 106 1.44 0.61 -1.13
N VAL A 107 1.56 -0.44 -1.95
CA VAL A 107 2.83 -1.12 -2.21
C VAL A 107 3.49 -0.47 -3.40
N GLY A 108 4.67 0.11 -3.17
CA GLY A 108 5.47 0.79 -4.18
C GLY A 108 6.89 0.28 -4.23
N ILE A 109 7.75 1.00 -4.94
CA ILE A 109 9.16 0.66 -5.14
C ILE A 109 10.05 1.84 -4.84
N THR A 110 11.34 1.55 -4.59
CA THR A 110 12.43 2.52 -4.51
C THR A 110 13.69 1.93 -5.14
N ALA A 111 14.71 2.76 -5.36
CA ALA A 111 16.01 2.38 -5.92
C ALA A 111 15.95 1.76 -7.34
N GLU A 112 15.02 2.22 -8.18
CA GLU A 112 14.93 1.76 -9.57
C GLU A 112 16.17 2.16 -10.38
N GLY A 113 16.64 3.39 -10.24
CA GLY A 113 17.88 3.86 -10.89
C GLY A 113 19.11 3.07 -10.45
N ASP A 114 19.22 2.77 -9.14
CA ASP A 114 20.33 1.98 -8.59
C ASP A 114 20.29 0.54 -9.10
N MET A 115 19.12 -0.07 -9.20
CA MET A 115 18.90 -1.39 -9.79
C MET A 115 19.34 -1.42 -11.26
N LEU A 116 18.91 -0.47 -12.07
CA LEU A 116 19.28 -0.40 -13.49
C LEU A 116 20.79 -0.22 -13.64
N ALA A 117 21.42 0.66 -12.85
CA ALA A 117 22.85 0.84 -12.85
C ALA A 117 23.60 -0.44 -12.48
N ALA A 118 23.13 -1.16 -11.45
CA ALA A 118 23.73 -2.42 -11.00
C ALA A 118 23.61 -3.55 -12.03
N LEU A 119 22.53 -3.55 -12.83
CA LEU A 119 22.34 -4.48 -13.95
C LEU A 119 23.10 -4.08 -15.22
N GLY A 120 23.75 -2.90 -15.25
CA GLY A 120 24.41 -2.38 -16.43
C GLY A 120 23.44 -1.81 -17.48
N LEU A 121 22.19 -1.53 -17.11
CA LEU A 121 21.17 -0.94 -17.96
C LEU A 121 21.21 0.60 -17.85
N ARG A 122 21.31 1.27 -18.98
CA ARG A 122 21.31 2.73 -18.99
C ARG A 122 19.90 3.26 -18.70
N TYR A 123 19.79 4.15 -17.73
CA TYR A 123 18.53 4.84 -17.44
C TYR A 123 18.04 5.62 -18.68
N GLY A 124 16.78 5.41 -19.06
CA GLY A 124 16.16 6.04 -20.23
C GLY A 124 16.53 5.43 -21.58
N SER A 125 17.30 4.32 -21.63
CA SER A 125 17.46 3.52 -22.86
C SER A 125 16.25 2.62 -23.08
N ASP A 126 16.09 2.12 -24.30
CA ASP A 126 14.96 1.22 -24.64
C ASP A 126 14.98 -0.05 -23.80
N GLU A 127 16.16 -0.60 -23.54
CA GLU A 127 16.32 -1.78 -22.68
C GLU A 127 15.99 -1.47 -21.20
N GLY A 128 16.45 -0.32 -20.70
CA GLY A 128 16.14 0.15 -19.35
C GLY A 128 14.64 0.39 -19.15
N ILE A 129 13.98 1.01 -20.14
CA ILE A 129 12.54 1.24 -20.15
C ILE A 129 11.78 -0.08 -20.18
N ALA A 130 12.15 -1.02 -21.05
CA ALA A 130 11.52 -2.34 -21.13
C ALA A 130 11.63 -3.08 -19.80
N PHE A 131 12.80 -3.05 -19.16
CA PHE A 131 13.02 -3.67 -17.86
C PHE A 131 12.16 -3.01 -16.75
N ALA A 132 12.09 -1.68 -16.72
CA ALA A 132 11.22 -0.94 -15.80
C ALA A 132 9.74 -1.32 -15.98
N VAL A 133 9.27 -1.45 -17.23
CA VAL A 133 7.90 -1.93 -17.52
C VAL A 133 7.65 -3.30 -16.92
N ASP A 134 8.59 -4.24 -17.03
CA ASP A 134 8.45 -5.59 -16.46
C ASP A 134 8.43 -5.56 -14.92
N ILE A 135 9.23 -4.71 -14.29
CA ILE A 135 9.20 -4.46 -12.84
C ILE A 135 7.82 -3.99 -12.39
N HIS A 136 7.33 -2.88 -12.98
CA HIS A 136 6.04 -2.29 -12.60
C HIS A 136 4.87 -3.24 -12.87
N LYS A 137 4.89 -3.95 -14.00
CA LYS A 137 3.90 -4.98 -14.33
C LYS A 137 3.89 -6.10 -13.29
N THR A 138 5.08 -6.54 -12.86
CA THR A 138 5.20 -7.59 -11.85
C THR A 138 4.66 -7.13 -10.51
N VAL A 139 5.01 -5.91 -10.06
CA VAL A 139 4.46 -5.34 -8.82
C VAL A 139 2.94 -5.30 -8.86
N ALA A 140 2.35 -4.76 -9.93
CA ALA A 140 0.91 -4.65 -10.06
C ALA A 140 0.22 -6.03 -10.00
N LEU A 141 0.69 -6.99 -10.83
CA LEU A 141 0.07 -8.31 -10.91
C LEU A 141 0.19 -9.09 -9.60
N GLU A 142 1.37 -9.10 -8.97
CA GLU A 142 1.58 -9.87 -7.75
C GLU A 142 0.90 -9.23 -6.53
N ALA A 143 0.86 -7.91 -6.44
CA ALA A 143 0.10 -7.21 -5.39
C ALA A 143 -1.41 -7.48 -5.50
N TYR A 144 -1.99 -7.41 -6.70
CA TYR A 144 -3.39 -7.76 -6.91
C TYR A 144 -3.68 -9.24 -6.64
N ARG A 145 -2.80 -10.16 -7.05
CA ARG A 145 -2.94 -11.59 -6.72
C ARG A 145 -2.94 -11.81 -5.21
N ALA A 146 -1.99 -11.19 -4.50
CA ALA A 146 -1.91 -11.26 -3.04
C ALA A 146 -3.18 -10.68 -2.39
N SER A 147 -3.70 -9.55 -2.88
CA SER A 147 -4.96 -8.96 -2.39
C SER A 147 -6.15 -9.91 -2.57
N VAL A 148 -6.25 -10.60 -3.73
CA VAL A 148 -7.28 -11.62 -3.96
C VAL A 148 -7.15 -12.80 -2.99
N HIS A 149 -5.92 -13.24 -2.69
CA HIS A 149 -5.68 -14.29 -1.70
C HIS A 149 -6.09 -13.85 -0.29
N LEU A 150 -5.73 -12.62 0.11
CA LEU A 150 -6.16 -12.04 1.38
C LEU A 150 -7.68 -11.98 1.50
N ALA A 151 -8.37 -11.59 0.43
CA ALA A 151 -9.83 -11.57 0.40
C ALA A 151 -10.46 -12.97 0.56
N LYS A 152 -9.80 -14.02 0.07
CA LYS A 152 -10.23 -15.42 0.30
C LYS A 152 -10.04 -15.85 1.76
N ASP A 153 -8.95 -15.43 2.38
CA ASP A 153 -8.56 -15.84 3.72
C ASP A 153 -9.29 -15.04 4.81
N ARG A 154 -9.51 -13.75 4.60
CA ARG A 154 -9.99 -12.78 5.58
C ARG A 154 -11.37 -12.19 5.25
N GLY A 155 -11.90 -12.44 4.06
CA GLY A 155 -13.04 -11.72 3.50
C GLY A 155 -12.63 -10.50 2.69
N ALA A 156 -13.49 -10.07 1.79
CA ALA A 156 -13.29 -8.81 1.07
C ALA A 156 -13.48 -7.62 2.01
N PHE A 157 -12.79 -6.50 1.76
CA PHE A 157 -13.02 -5.27 2.49
C PHE A 157 -14.45 -4.77 2.29
N GLU A 158 -15.04 -4.17 3.34
CA GLU A 158 -16.49 -3.97 3.44
C GLU A 158 -17.11 -3.16 2.30
N ILE A 159 -16.37 -2.19 1.75
CA ILE A 159 -16.89 -1.36 0.65
C ILE A 159 -16.77 -2.00 -0.73
N PHE A 160 -16.12 -3.17 -0.84
CA PHE A 160 -16.00 -3.87 -2.10
C PHE A 160 -17.37 -4.29 -2.64
N ASP A 161 -17.69 -3.86 -3.86
CA ASP A 161 -18.92 -4.20 -4.57
C ASP A 161 -18.56 -4.82 -5.92
N ALA A 162 -18.68 -6.15 -5.99
CA ALA A 162 -18.34 -6.91 -7.19
C ALA A 162 -19.15 -6.50 -8.44
N GLN A 163 -20.38 -5.99 -8.27
CA GLN A 163 -21.19 -5.55 -9.39
C GLN A 163 -20.72 -4.21 -9.95
N ARG A 164 -20.27 -3.31 -9.07
CA ARG A 164 -19.67 -2.04 -9.49
C ARG A 164 -18.34 -2.27 -10.19
N GLU A 165 -17.47 -3.12 -9.63
CA GLU A 165 -16.16 -3.43 -10.22
C GLU A 165 -16.30 -4.11 -11.59
N LYS A 166 -17.28 -4.99 -11.76
CA LYS A 166 -17.53 -5.67 -13.03
C LYS A 166 -17.92 -4.69 -14.15
N ASN A 167 -18.56 -3.59 -13.81
CA ASN A 167 -19.06 -2.57 -14.74
C ASN A 167 -18.14 -1.34 -14.83
N ASN A 168 -17.01 -1.36 -14.11
CA ASN A 168 -16.02 -0.29 -14.16
C ASN A 168 -15.17 -0.48 -15.45
N PRO A 169 -15.08 0.56 -16.32
CA PRO A 169 -14.37 0.46 -17.61
C PRO A 169 -12.85 0.33 -17.43
#